data_b26b21fc7c29c8838dcf54e475744fc1
#
_entry.id   b26b21fc7c29c8838dcf54e475744fc1
#
_cell.length_a   1.000
_cell.length_b   1.000
_cell.length_c   1.000
_cell.angle_alpha   90.00
_cell.angle_beta   90.00
_cell.angle_gamma   90.00
#
_symmetry.space_group_name_H-M   'P 1'
#
loop_
_entity.id
_entity.type
_entity.pdbx_description
1 polymer ?
#
loop_
_entity_poly.entity_id
_entity_poly.type
_entity_poly.pdbx_seq_one_letter_code
_entity_poly.pdbx_strand_id
1 'polypeptide(L)'
;MGRGISLINIKELEFRYPRGGFRLRLAALGIADRERVAVVGASGSGKTTLLDLIAGILRPDAGVIEVADQDLALLTDRQRRGFRARRIGLIFQAFELLDYLNVRDNILLPYRISADLERADDTVLRLDRMARDMGINERLDRFPHELSQGERQRVAICRALITEPDLILADEPTGNLDPDNKQRVLKLLLAEVERHAATLVMVTHDHDLLAPFDRVLDMRELHSAASE
;
A
#
# COMPACT_ATOMS: atom_id res chain seq x y z
N MET A 1 1.03 -25.45 -16.35
CA MET A 1 0.63 -24.15 -15.82
C MET A 1 0.82 -24.20 -14.32
N GLY A 2 1.95 -23.66 -13.81
CA GLY A 2 2.22 -23.58 -12.38
C GLY A 2 1.18 -22.67 -11.73
N ARG A 3 0.49 -23.12 -10.68
CA ARG A 3 -0.26 -22.22 -9.80
C ARG A 3 0.77 -21.30 -9.16
N GLY A 4 0.90 -20.08 -9.64
CA GLY A 4 1.65 -19.03 -8.92
C GLY A 4 1.08 -18.96 -7.51
N ILE A 5 1.96 -18.90 -6.51
CA ILE A 5 1.56 -18.73 -5.12
C ILE A 5 0.83 -17.40 -5.05
N SER A 6 -0.44 -17.43 -4.63
CA SER A 6 -1.24 -16.21 -4.46
C SER A 6 -0.79 -15.52 -3.18
N LEU A 7 -0.33 -14.28 -3.27
CA LEU A 7 0.02 -13.49 -2.08
C LEU A 7 -1.22 -13.02 -1.33
N ILE A 8 -2.29 -12.66 -2.07
CA ILE A 8 -3.58 -12.26 -1.52
C ILE A 8 -4.64 -13.21 -2.02
N ASN A 9 -5.44 -13.76 -1.11
CA ASN A 9 -6.56 -14.63 -1.42
C ASN A 9 -7.78 -14.21 -0.59
N ILE A 10 -8.82 -13.72 -1.26
CA ILE A 10 -10.09 -13.30 -0.66
C ILE A 10 -11.17 -14.22 -1.14
N LYS A 11 -12.04 -14.71 -0.22
CA LYS A 11 -13.18 -15.56 -0.51
C LYS A 11 -14.39 -15.14 0.29
N GLU A 12 -15.55 -15.01 -0.36
CA GLU A 12 -16.87 -14.75 0.24
C GLU A 12 -16.83 -13.55 1.21
N LEU A 13 -16.07 -12.51 0.84
CA LEU A 13 -15.87 -11.34 1.69
C LEU A 13 -17.15 -10.53 1.81
N GLU A 14 -17.57 -10.27 3.05
CA GLU A 14 -18.57 -9.25 3.37
C GLU A 14 -18.05 -8.27 4.41
N PHE A 15 -18.32 -7.01 4.18
CA PHE A 15 -18.00 -5.93 5.12
C PHE A 15 -19.05 -4.83 5.06
N ARG A 16 -19.40 -4.27 6.23
CA ARG A 16 -20.29 -3.12 6.37
C ARG A 16 -19.79 -2.19 7.46
N TYR A 17 -19.79 -0.89 7.18
CA TYR A 17 -19.50 0.10 8.23
C TYR A 17 -20.63 0.14 9.29
N PRO A 18 -20.31 0.20 10.61
CA PRO A 18 -21.32 0.20 11.69
C PRO A 18 -22.28 1.40 11.61
N ARG A 19 -21.82 2.54 11.07
CA ARG A 19 -22.58 3.78 10.95
C ARG A 19 -22.67 4.22 9.49
N GLY A 20 -23.31 3.43 8.64
CA GLY A 20 -23.46 3.83 7.23
C GLY A 20 -24.04 2.74 6.36
N GLY A 21 -24.60 3.13 5.19
CA GLY A 21 -25.22 2.22 4.24
C GLY A 21 -24.26 1.48 3.32
N PHE A 22 -22.93 1.78 3.37
CA PHE A 22 -21.98 1.15 2.46
C PHE A 22 -21.69 -0.30 2.86
N ARG A 23 -21.79 -1.18 1.88
CA ARG A 23 -21.47 -2.60 1.99
C ARG A 23 -20.52 -2.99 0.86
N LEU A 24 -19.47 -3.72 1.20
CA LEU A 24 -18.57 -4.37 0.26
C LEU A 24 -18.84 -5.88 0.26
N ARG A 25 -19.03 -6.43 -0.92
CA ARG A 25 -19.13 -7.90 -1.14
C ARG A 25 -18.23 -8.29 -2.27
N LEU A 26 -17.42 -9.32 -2.07
CA LEU A 26 -16.55 -9.92 -3.07
C LEU A 26 -16.63 -11.43 -2.97
N ALA A 27 -17.02 -12.10 -4.06
CA ALA A 27 -17.06 -13.57 -4.09
C ALA A 27 -15.65 -14.16 -4.00
N ALA A 28 -14.74 -13.65 -4.82
CA ALA A 28 -13.34 -14.08 -4.81
C ALA A 28 -12.42 -13.01 -5.39
N LEU A 29 -11.20 -12.92 -4.85
CA LEU A 29 -10.11 -12.15 -5.44
C LEU A 29 -8.78 -12.81 -5.08
N GLY A 30 -8.00 -13.18 -6.11
CA GLY A 30 -6.63 -13.65 -5.95
C GLY A 30 -5.65 -12.65 -6.58
N ILE A 31 -4.55 -12.35 -5.92
CA ILE A 31 -3.42 -11.56 -6.44
C ILE A 31 -2.16 -12.38 -6.26
N ALA A 32 -1.43 -12.60 -7.34
CA ALA A 32 -0.22 -13.41 -7.33
C ALA A 32 0.95 -12.66 -6.64
N ASP A 33 1.93 -13.44 -6.19
CA ASP A 33 3.19 -12.86 -5.72
C ASP A 33 3.85 -12.05 -6.84
N ARG A 34 4.39 -10.86 -6.49
CA ARG A 34 5.06 -9.91 -7.40
C ARG A 34 4.17 -9.34 -8.52
N GLU A 35 2.87 -9.53 -8.44
CA GLU A 35 1.91 -8.93 -9.38
C GLU A 35 1.71 -7.44 -9.06
N ARG A 36 1.62 -6.61 -10.10
CA ARG A 36 1.26 -5.19 -10.00
C ARG A 36 -0.19 -5.03 -10.45
N VAL A 37 -1.05 -4.72 -9.51
CA VAL A 37 -2.49 -4.61 -9.73
C VAL A 37 -2.95 -3.18 -9.53
N ALA A 38 -3.64 -2.61 -10.50
CA ALA A 38 -4.36 -1.35 -10.33
C ALA A 38 -5.84 -1.63 -10.04
N VAL A 39 -6.39 -0.97 -9.04
CA VAL A 39 -7.82 -1.02 -8.70
C VAL A 39 -8.46 0.30 -9.07
N VAL A 40 -9.42 0.25 -9.99
CA VAL A 40 -10.15 1.43 -10.48
C VAL A 40 -11.62 1.38 -10.06
N GLY A 41 -12.28 2.53 -10.08
CA GLY A 41 -13.71 2.64 -9.78
C GLY A 41 -14.11 4.03 -9.35
N ALA A 42 -15.40 4.32 -9.34
CA ALA A 42 -15.94 5.61 -8.93
C ALA A 42 -15.59 5.96 -7.47
N SER A 43 -15.67 7.23 -7.11
CA SER A 43 -15.56 7.64 -5.71
C SER A 43 -16.67 6.96 -4.88
N GLY A 44 -16.31 6.48 -3.69
CA GLY A 44 -17.23 5.74 -2.83
C GLY A 44 -17.49 4.29 -3.23
N SER A 45 -16.83 3.73 -4.26
CA SER A 45 -16.99 2.32 -4.67
C SER A 45 -16.34 1.31 -3.72
N GLY A 46 -15.62 1.76 -2.68
CA GLY A 46 -15.01 0.87 -1.68
C GLY A 46 -13.54 0.52 -1.92
N LYS A 47 -12.84 1.21 -2.80
CA LYS A 47 -11.41 0.99 -3.08
C LYS A 47 -10.54 1.07 -1.83
N THR A 48 -10.62 2.18 -1.09
CA THR A 48 -9.91 2.37 0.18
C THR A 48 -10.33 1.32 1.21
N THR A 49 -11.64 0.98 1.27
CA THR A 49 -12.15 -0.09 2.15
C THR A 49 -11.52 -1.44 1.83
N LEU A 50 -11.37 -1.77 0.54
CA LEU A 50 -10.69 -2.99 0.11
C LEU A 50 -9.22 -3.00 0.56
N LEU A 51 -8.49 -1.89 0.37
CA LEU A 51 -7.10 -1.78 0.85
C LEU A 51 -7.01 -1.93 2.37
N ASP A 52 -7.90 -1.28 3.12
CA ASP A 52 -7.93 -1.36 4.59
C ASP A 52 -8.23 -2.77 5.10
N LEU A 53 -9.08 -3.53 4.40
CA LEU A 53 -9.36 -4.93 4.70
C LEU A 53 -8.14 -5.80 4.41
N ILE A 54 -7.49 -5.65 3.26
CA ILE A 54 -6.24 -6.36 2.91
C ILE A 54 -5.11 -6.00 3.88
N ALA A 55 -5.05 -4.74 4.34
CA ALA A 55 -4.08 -4.30 5.34
C ALA A 55 -4.40 -4.82 6.76
N GLY A 56 -5.55 -5.45 6.99
CA GLY A 56 -6.02 -5.84 8.32
C GLY A 56 -6.27 -4.65 9.25
N ILE A 57 -6.51 -3.47 8.71
CA ILE A 57 -6.99 -2.28 9.45
C ILE A 57 -8.45 -2.48 9.80
N LEU A 58 -9.26 -2.85 8.81
CA LEU A 58 -10.64 -3.25 9.00
C LEU A 58 -10.75 -4.78 9.15
N ARG A 59 -11.81 -5.23 9.80
CA ARG A 59 -12.16 -6.64 9.92
C ARG A 59 -13.38 -6.93 9.07
N PRO A 60 -13.40 -8.01 8.28
CA PRO A 60 -14.61 -8.42 7.57
C PRO A 60 -15.70 -8.89 8.56
N ASP A 61 -16.97 -8.72 8.18
CA ASP A 61 -18.10 -9.31 8.88
C ASP A 61 -18.22 -10.82 8.59
N ALA A 62 -17.84 -11.24 7.36
CA ALA A 62 -17.79 -12.63 6.91
C ALA A 62 -16.74 -12.82 5.82
N GLY A 63 -16.41 -14.08 5.54
CA GLY A 63 -15.43 -14.48 4.53
C GLY A 63 -14.01 -14.54 5.06
N VAL A 64 -13.06 -14.77 4.15
CA VAL A 64 -11.64 -14.99 4.47
C VAL A 64 -10.78 -13.99 3.70
N ILE A 65 -9.79 -13.43 4.36
CA ILE A 65 -8.71 -12.61 3.77
C ILE A 65 -7.38 -13.20 4.21
N GLU A 66 -6.74 -13.92 3.30
CA GLU A 66 -5.39 -14.44 3.47
C GLU A 66 -4.39 -13.52 2.76
N VAL A 67 -3.35 -13.11 3.48
CA VAL A 67 -2.22 -12.35 2.93
C VAL A 67 -0.93 -13.04 3.37
N ALA A 68 -0.08 -13.41 2.42
CA ALA A 68 1.16 -14.15 2.67
C ALA A 68 0.90 -15.38 3.57
N ASP A 69 -0.07 -16.22 3.19
CA ASP A 69 -0.52 -17.44 3.89
C ASP A 69 -1.08 -17.22 5.31
N GLN A 70 -1.35 -15.96 5.70
CA GLN A 70 -1.91 -15.63 7.00
C GLN A 70 -3.36 -15.14 6.87
N ASP A 71 -4.30 -15.85 7.49
CA ASP A 71 -5.69 -15.36 7.63
C ASP A 71 -5.73 -14.21 8.66
N LEU A 72 -6.02 -13.00 8.17
CA LEU A 72 -6.03 -11.80 8.99
C LEU A 72 -7.23 -11.73 9.96
N ALA A 73 -8.32 -12.44 9.66
CA ALA A 73 -9.51 -12.45 10.53
C ALA A 73 -9.26 -13.20 11.85
N LEU A 74 -8.34 -14.18 11.85
CA LEU A 74 -7.96 -14.97 13.01
C LEU A 74 -6.98 -14.25 13.94
N LEU A 75 -6.35 -13.17 13.50
CA LEU A 75 -5.36 -12.44 14.28
C LEU A 75 -6.02 -11.50 15.30
N THR A 76 -5.41 -11.39 16.48
CA THR A 76 -5.69 -10.30 17.42
C THR A 76 -5.22 -8.96 16.86
N ASP A 77 -5.69 -7.85 17.42
CA ASP A 77 -5.27 -6.50 16.97
C ASP A 77 -3.75 -6.29 17.06
N ARG A 78 -3.12 -6.81 18.10
CA ARG A 78 -1.67 -6.73 18.26
C ARG A 78 -0.96 -7.52 17.16
N GLN A 79 -1.41 -8.74 16.89
CA GLN A 79 -0.83 -9.59 15.84
C GLN A 79 -1.00 -8.97 14.44
N ARG A 80 -2.20 -8.40 14.14
CA ARG A 80 -2.42 -7.69 12.88
C ARG A 80 -1.51 -6.48 12.70
N ARG A 81 -1.30 -5.68 13.77
CA ARG A 81 -0.35 -4.56 13.72
C ARG A 81 1.07 -5.04 13.46
N GLY A 82 1.52 -6.09 14.15
CA GLY A 82 2.84 -6.67 13.95
C GLY A 82 3.01 -7.27 12.55
N PHE A 83 1.98 -7.98 12.04
CA PHE A 83 1.96 -8.50 10.68
C PHE A 83 2.07 -7.36 9.66
N ARG A 84 1.22 -6.33 9.77
CA ARG A 84 1.23 -5.16 8.88
C ARG A 84 2.59 -4.47 8.88
N ALA A 85 3.17 -4.23 10.05
CA ALA A 85 4.45 -3.55 10.17
C ALA A 85 5.58 -4.29 9.44
N ARG A 86 5.57 -5.63 9.44
CA ARG A 86 6.61 -6.46 8.80
C ARG A 86 6.38 -6.73 7.32
N ARG A 87 5.11 -6.87 6.90
CA ARG A 87 4.77 -7.46 5.61
C ARG A 87 4.12 -6.48 4.64
N ILE A 88 3.61 -5.33 5.13
CA ILE A 88 2.81 -4.41 4.32
C ILE A 88 3.35 -2.99 4.40
N GLY A 89 3.71 -2.44 3.25
CA GLY A 89 4.01 -1.02 3.09
C GLY A 89 2.73 -0.26 2.70
N LEU A 90 2.39 0.79 3.46
CA LEU A 90 1.21 1.61 3.20
C LEU A 90 1.60 2.97 2.65
N ILE A 91 1.02 3.35 1.51
CA ILE A 91 1.16 4.68 0.90
C ILE A 91 -0.24 5.31 0.84
N PHE A 92 -0.42 6.41 1.56
CA PHE A 92 -1.70 7.11 1.68
C PHE A 92 -1.77 8.31 0.76
N GLN A 93 -2.97 8.68 0.34
CA GLN A 93 -3.24 9.86 -0.48
C GLN A 93 -2.77 11.17 0.20
N ALA A 94 -2.94 11.29 1.50
CA ALA A 94 -2.58 12.47 2.29
C ALA A 94 -1.14 12.45 2.84
N PHE A 95 -0.25 11.57 2.31
CA PHE A 95 1.14 11.35 2.72
C PHE A 95 1.31 10.84 4.16
N GLU A 96 0.51 11.31 5.12
CA GLU A 96 0.54 10.96 6.55
C GLU A 96 1.95 11.08 7.17
N LEU A 97 2.68 12.13 6.79
CA LEU A 97 3.96 12.47 7.40
C LEU A 97 3.73 13.22 8.72
N LEU A 98 4.57 12.95 9.70
CA LEU A 98 4.53 13.63 10.99
C LEU A 98 5.31 14.94 10.90
N ASP A 99 4.64 16.07 11.04
CA ASP A 99 5.21 17.41 10.82
C ASP A 99 6.31 17.78 11.82
N TYR A 100 6.34 17.14 12.99
CA TYR A 100 7.36 17.33 14.03
C TYR A 100 8.58 16.41 13.88
N LEU A 101 8.60 15.54 12.88
CA LEU A 101 9.74 14.71 12.51
C LEU A 101 10.35 15.21 11.20
N ASN A 102 11.67 15.19 11.11
CA ASN A 102 12.34 15.42 9.83
C ASN A 102 12.12 14.27 8.85
N VAL A 103 12.58 14.39 7.61
CA VAL A 103 12.42 13.38 6.55
C VAL A 103 13.02 12.04 6.96
N ARG A 104 14.25 12.02 7.47
CA ARG A 104 14.94 10.81 7.94
C ARG A 104 14.10 10.06 8.97
N ASP A 105 13.60 10.77 9.95
CA ASP A 105 12.82 10.23 11.04
C ASP A 105 11.44 9.75 10.61
N ASN A 106 10.81 10.45 9.65
CA ASN A 106 9.58 9.98 9.00
C ASN A 106 9.79 8.67 8.24
N ILE A 107 10.89 8.53 7.50
CA ILE A 107 11.21 7.29 6.78
C ILE A 107 11.45 6.14 7.78
N LEU A 108 12.15 6.38 8.88
CA LEU A 108 12.47 5.38 9.90
C LEU A 108 11.35 5.14 10.92
N LEU A 109 10.21 5.85 10.79
CA LEU A 109 9.09 5.75 11.72
C LEU A 109 8.60 4.33 11.99
N PRO A 110 8.49 3.41 10.99
CA PRO A 110 8.05 2.04 11.25
C PRO A 110 8.87 1.34 12.34
N TYR A 111 10.18 1.52 12.35
CA TYR A 111 11.09 0.92 13.36
C TYR A 111 10.96 1.55 14.74
N ARG A 112 10.38 2.75 14.84
CA ARG A 112 10.19 3.44 16.13
C ARG A 112 8.87 3.08 16.80
N ILE A 113 7.83 2.79 15.99
CA ILE A 113 6.48 2.55 16.51
C ILE A 113 6.13 1.07 16.64
N SER A 114 6.91 0.17 16.06
CA SER A 114 6.66 -1.26 16.11
C SER A 114 7.77 -1.98 16.87
N ALA A 115 7.40 -2.61 17.99
CA ALA A 115 8.31 -3.50 18.73
C ALA A 115 8.60 -4.81 17.98
N ASP A 116 7.84 -5.10 16.91
CA ASP A 116 7.99 -6.31 16.09
C ASP A 116 9.02 -6.13 14.96
N LEU A 117 9.59 -4.91 14.82
CA LEU A 117 10.62 -4.59 13.83
C LEU A 117 11.95 -4.31 14.51
N GLU A 118 12.95 -5.10 14.16
CA GLU A 118 14.32 -4.84 14.52
C GLU A 118 15.02 -4.07 13.40
N ARG A 119 15.77 -3.03 13.77
CA ARG A 119 16.53 -2.26 12.81
C ARG A 119 17.82 -3.00 12.48
N ALA A 120 17.92 -3.50 11.26
CA ALA A 120 19.13 -4.15 10.77
C ALA A 120 20.30 -3.15 10.61
N ASP A 121 21.54 -3.62 10.65
CA ASP A 121 22.74 -2.78 10.54
C ASP A 121 22.81 -2.01 9.21
N ASP A 122 22.24 -2.57 8.14
CA ASP A 122 22.20 -1.97 6.80
C ASP A 122 21.06 -0.95 6.59
N THR A 123 20.16 -0.78 7.57
CA THR A 123 18.97 0.09 7.43
C THR A 123 19.34 1.53 7.06
N VAL A 124 20.46 2.06 7.60
CA VAL A 124 20.93 3.42 7.27
C VAL A 124 21.41 3.48 5.84
N LEU A 125 22.17 2.49 5.38
CA LEU A 125 22.65 2.40 4.00
C LEU A 125 21.48 2.29 3.02
N ARG A 126 20.45 1.51 3.39
CA ARG A 126 19.20 1.37 2.63
C ARG A 126 18.46 2.72 2.53
N LEU A 127 18.30 3.42 3.65
CA LEU A 127 17.70 4.74 3.65
C LEU A 127 18.45 5.69 2.73
N ASP A 128 19.77 5.78 2.84
CA ASP A 128 20.59 6.70 2.04
C ASP A 128 20.55 6.35 0.54
N ARG A 129 20.49 5.07 0.19
CA ARG A 129 20.27 4.62 -1.19
C ARG A 129 18.91 5.06 -1.69
N MET A 130 17.84 4.71 -0.97
CA MET A 130 16.46 5.05 -1.36
C MET A 130 16.27 6.57 -1.48
N ALA A 131 16.86 7.35 -0.57
CA ALA A 131 16.79 8.80 -0.62
C ALA A 131 17.47 9.37 -1.88
N ARG A 132 18.61 8.79 -2.31
CA ARG A 132 19.26 9.15 -3.57
C ARG A 132 18.41 8.77 -4.78
N ASP A 133 17.92 7.52 -4.83
CA ASP A 133 17.10 7.01 -5.94
C ASP A 133 15.81 7.83 -6.11
N MET A 134 15.23 8.27 -4.99
CA MET A 134 14.06 9.15 -4.95
C MET A 134 14.39 10.65 -5.13
N GLY A 135 15.66 11.03 -5.15
CA GLY A 135 16.08 12.44 -5.30
C GLY A 135 15.67 13.31 -4.12
N ILE A 136 15.75 12.78 -2.91
CA ILE A 136 15.45 13.50 -1.65
C ILE A 136 16.61 13.44 -0.63
N ASN A 137 17.80 12.98 -1.05
CA ASN A 137 18.96 12.85 -0.18
C ASN A 137 19.38 14.17 0.51
N GLU A 138 19.22 15.31 -0.18
CA GLU A 138 19.52 16.63 0.37
C GLU A 138 18.39 17.19 1.26
N ARG A 139 17.30 16.43 1.43
CA ARG A 139 16.12 16.80 2.21
C ARG A 139 16.00 16.04 3.52
N LEU A 140 16.93 15.11 3.82
CA LEU A 140 16.82 14.19 4.97
C LEU A 140 16.66 14.88 6.32
N ASP A 141 17.25 16.07 6.49
CA ASP A 141 17.18 16.84 7.73
C ASP A 141 16.07 17.91 7.70
N ARG A 142 15.33 18.04 6.58
CA ARG A 142 14.20 18.96 6.44
C ARG A 142 12.93 18.39 7.06
N PHE A 143 11.98 19.27 7.37
CA PHE A 143 10.65 18.92 7.88
C PHE A 143 9.62 18.90 6.75
N PRO A 144 8.48 18.16 6.91
CA PRO A 144 7.47 18.04 5.88
C PRO A 144 6.95 19.38 5.32
N HIS A 145 6.81 20.40 6.14
CA HIS A 145 6.32 21.71 5.71
C HIS A 145 7.30 22.47 4.78
N GLU A 146 8.57 22.05 4.74
CA GLU A 146 9.61 22.62 3.86
C GLU A 146 9.68 21.93 2.50
N LEU A 147 8.88 20.86 2.28
CA LEU A 147 8.91 20.02 1.09
C LEU A 147 7.78 20.36 0.12
N SER A 148 8.06 20.23 -1.17
CA SER A 148 7.01 20.17 -2.20
C SER A 148 6.14 18.92 -2.03
N GLN A 149 4.95 18.92 -2.62
CA GLN A 149 4.04 17.75 -2.61
C GLN A 149 4.71 16.50 -3.17
N GLY A 150 5.45 16.63 -4.28
CA GLY A 150 6.17 15.50 -4.88
C GLY A 150 7.30 14.98 -3.98
N GLU A 151 8.02 15.85 -3.25
CA GLU A 151 9.01 15.41 -2.26
C GLU A 151 8.36 14.69 -1.09
N ARG A 152 7.23 15.21 -0.54
CA ARG A 152 6.45 14.53 0.52
C ARG A 152 6.00 13.14 0.09
N GLN A 153 5.51 13.00 -1.14
CA GLN A 153 5.10 11.71 -1.69
C GLN A 153 6.28 10.73 -1.76
N ARG A 154 7.44 11.18 -2.24
CA ARG A 154 8.64 10.33 -2.28
C ARG A 154 9.13 9.92 -0.89
N VAL A 155 9.00 10.79 0.11
CA VAL A 155 9.26 10.45 1.53
C VAL A 155 8.28 9.36 2.01
N ALA A 156 6.98 9.50 1.72
CA ALA A 156 5.97 8.51 2.08
C ALA A 156 6.22 7.14 1.42
N ILE A 157 6.69 7.13 0.16
CA ILE A 157 7.11 5.91 -0.54
C ILE A 157 8.33 5.29 0.16
N CYS A 158 9.36 6.06 0.47
CA CYS A 158 10.53 5.55 1.21
C CYS A 158 10.12 4.95 2.56
N ARG A 159 9.23 5.62 3.31
CA ARG A 159 8.71 5.09 4.58
C ARG A 159 7.98 3.77 4.43
N ALA A 160 7.19 3.62 3.37
CA ALA A 160 6.46 2.38 3.12
C ALA A 160 7.38 1.21 2.74
N LEU A 161 8.52 1.49 2.12
CA LEU A 161 9.44 0.49 1.56
C LEU A 161 10.65 0.19 2.46
N ILE A 162 10.93 1.00 3.48
CA ILE A 162 12.14 0.88 4.30
C ILE A 162 12.25 -0.45 5.05
N THR A 163 11.11 -1.08 5.33
CA THR A 163 11.00 -2.39 6.00
C THR A 163 11.07 -3.57 5.04
N GLU A 164 11.24 -3.34 3.73
CA GLU A 164 11.24 -4.35 2.66
C GLU A 164 9.99 -5.26 2.71
N PRO A 165 8.78 -4.68 2.63
CA PRO A 165 7.55 -5.44 2.73
C PRO A 165 7.31 -6.32 1.49
N ASP A 166 6.58 -7.44 1.66
CA ASP A 166 6.18 -8.29 0.54
C ASP A 166 5.03 -7.66 -0.28
N LEU A 167 4.21 -6.83 0.38
CA LEU A 167 3.03 -6.20 -0.21
C LEU A 167 3.05 -4.69 -0.01
N ILE A 168 2.80 -3.96 -1.08
CA ILE A 168 2.61 -2.51 -1.05
C ILE A 168 1.17 -2.21 -1.41
N LEU A 169 0.49 -1.48 -0.53
CA LEU A 169 -0.86 -0.98 -0.73
C LEU A 169 -0.80 0.54 -0.88
N ALA A 170 -1.18 1.06 -2.03
CA ALA A 170 -1.11 2.47 -2.34
C ALA A 170 -2.50 3.03 -2.65
N ASP A 171 -2.99 3.95 -1.84
CA ASP A 171 -4.27 4.63 -2.03
C ASP A 171 -4.03 5.98 -2.70
N GLU A 172 -4.35 6.08 -3.99
CA GLU A 172 -4.21 7.28 -4.83
C GLU A 172 -2.85 8.00 -4.65
N PRO A 173 -1.71 7.32 -4.77
CA PRO A 173 -0.40 7.85 -4.39
C PRO A 173 0.07 9.04 -5.24
N THR A 174 -0.65 9.36 -6.30
CA THR A 174 -0.33 10.45 -7.23
C THR A 174 -1.44 11.50 -7.32
N GLY A 175 -2.54 11.32 -6.56
CA GLY A 175 -3.76 12.13 -6.70
C GLY A 175 -3.56 13.64 -6.48
N ASN A 176 -2.59 14.02 -5.65
CA ASN A 176 -2.29 15.41 -5.30
C ASN A 176 -1.15 16.03 -6.13
N LEU A 177 -0.69 15.36 -7.20
CA LEU A 177 0.46 15.80 -7.99
C LEU A 177 0.01 16.33 -9.36
N ASP A 178 0.80 17.25 -9.93
CA ASP A 178 0.67 17.65 -11.34
C ASP A 178 1.05 16.49 -12.28
N PRO A 179 0.64 16.53 -13.57
CA PRO A 179 0.80 15.42 -14.51
C PRO A 179 2.24 14.92 -14.65
N ASP A 180 3.22 15.82 -14.72
CA ASP A 180 4.64 15.46 -14.88
C ASP A 180 5.19 14.73 -13.64
N ASN A 181 4.85 15.25 -12.46
CA ASN A 181 5.24 14.62 -11.20
C ASN A 181 4.51 13.29 -10.96
N LYS A 182 3.25 13.11 -11.41
CA LYS A 182 2.53 11.83 -11.33
C LYS A 182 3.32 10.71 -12.01
N GLN A 183 3.69 10.91 -13.28
CA GLN A 183 4.44 9.92 -14.06
C GLN A 183 5.80 9.62 -13.44
N ARG A 184 6.51 10.67 -13.00
CA ARG A 184 7.81 10.51 -12.37
C ARG A 184 7.74 9.71 -11.06
N VAL A 185 6.79 10.04 -10.19
CA VAL A 185 6.62 9.36 -8.89
C VAL A 185 6.17 7.91 -9.10
N LEU A 186 5.24 7.65 -10.03
CA LEU A 186 4.84 6.28 -10.37
C LEU A 186 6.04 5.45 -10.88
N LYS A 187 6.85 6.01 -11.77
CA LYS A 187 8.05 5.31 -12.28
C LYS A 187 9.03 4.97 -11.15
N LEU A 188 9.25 5.88 -10.21
CA LEU A 188 10.12 5.63 -9.06
C LEU A 188 9.54 4.56 -8.13
N LEU A 189 8.23 4.61 -7.85
CA LEU A 189 7.54 3.59 -7.06
C LEU A 189 7.69 2.20 -7.71
N LEU A 190 7.40 2.08 -9.00
CA LEU A 190 7.48 0.81 -9.72
C LEU A 190 8.90 0.24 -9.75
N ALA A 191 9.92 1.10 -9.90
CA ALA A 191 11.32 0.67 -9.86
C ALA A 191 11.71 0.09 -8.49
N GLU A 192 11.23 0.69 -7.39
CA GLU A 192 11.47 0.16 -6.06
C GLU A 192 10.65 -1.12 -5.78
N VAL A 193 9.38 -1.20 -6.25
CA VAL A 193 8.56 -2.42 -6.20
C VAL A 193 9.27 -3.60 -6.87
N GLU A 194 9.80 -3.37 -8.08
CA GLU A 194 10.55 -4.38 -8.82
C GLU A 194 11.85 -4.78 -8.11
N ARG A 195 12.60 -3.82 -7.58
CA ARG A 195 13.85 -4.06 -6.86
C ARG A 195 13.66 -4.94 -5.62
N HIS A 196 12.55 -4.71 -4.88
CA HIS A 196 12.22 -5.47 -3.68
C HIS A 196 11.43 -6.75 -3.98
N ALA A 197 11.15 -7.03 -5.26
CA ALA A 197 10.29 -8.14 -5.69
C ALA A 197 8.94 -8.17 -4.94
N ALA A 198 8.41 -6.99 -4.60
CA ALA A 198 7.16 -6.83 -3.86
C ALA A 198 5.95 -6.89 -4.79
N THR A 199 4.81 -7.29 -4.23
CA THR A 199 3.50 -7.16 -4.89
C THR A 199 2.96 -5.74 -4.67
N LEU A 200 2.35 -5.14 -5.69
CA LEU A 200 1.74 -3.81 -5.60
C LEU A 200 0.24 -3.88 -5.88
N VAL A 201 -0.55 -3.33 -4.95
CA VAL A 201 -1.96 -3.02 -5.20
C VAL A 201 -2.14 -1.51 -5.08
N MET A 202 -2.42 -0.87 -6.19
CA MET A 202 -2.59 0.60 -6.25
C MET A 202 -4.03 0.95 -6.62
N VAL A 203 -4.66 1.72 -5.79
CA VAL A 203 -5.93 2.38 -6.12
C VAL A 203 -5.65 3.66 -6.88
N THR A 204 -6.34 3.86 -7.99
CA THR A 204 -6.29 5.11 -8.77
C THR A 204 -7.59 5.34 -9.52
N HIS A 205 -7.91 6.61 -9.76
CA HIS A 205 -8.94 7.03 -10.71
C HIS A 205 -8.33 7.56 -12.02
N ASP A 206 -7.01 7.61 -12.12
CA ASP A 206 -6.26 8.15 -13.27
C ASP A 206 -5.92 6.99 -14.24
N HIS A 207 -6.69 6.93 -15.35
CA HIS A 207 -6.54 5.87 -16.36
C HIS A 207 -5.23 5.98 -17.15
N ASP A 208 -4.59 7.16 -17.20
CA ASP A 208 -3.32 7.36 -17.92
C ASP A 208 -2.13 6.68 -17.21
N LEU A 209 -2.33 6.27 -15.96
CA LEU A 209 -1.31 5.59 -15.16
C LEU A 209 -1.39 4.05 -15.22
N LEU A 210 -2.36 3.47 -15.94
CA LEU A 210 -2.63 2.02 -15.87
C LEU A 210 -1.69 1.16 -16.72
N ALA A 211 -1.06 1.72 -17.74
CA ALA A 211 -0.25 0.97 -18.71
C ALA A 211 0.86 0.07 -18.09
N PRO A 212 1.54 0.43 -16.99
CA PRO A 212 2.60 -0.39 -16.41
C PRO A 212 2.11 -1.49 -15.47
N PHE A 213 0.80 -1.65 -15.24
CA PHE A 213 0.24 -2.67 -14.37
C PHE A 213 -0.01 -3.97 -15.12
N ASP A 214 0.20 -5.10 -14.45
CA ASP A 214 -0.01 -6.44 -15.02
C ASP A 214 -1.50 -6.75 -15.13
N ARG A 215 -2.31 -6.18 -14.23
CA ARG A 215 -3.77 -6.34 -14.22
C ARG A 215 -4.47 -5.10 -13.69
N VAL A 216 -5.63 -4.79 -14.27
CA VAL A 216 -6.53 -3.74 -13.81
C VAL A 216 -7.83 -4.38 -13.33
N LEU A 217 -8.27 -4.04 -12.14
CA LEU A 217 -9.49 -4.51 -11.50
C LEU A 217 -10.49 -3.35 -11.40
N ASP A 218 -11.67 -3.50 -11.98
CA ASP A 218 -12.76 -2.55 -11.79
C ASP A 218 -13.62 -2.98 -10.59
N MET A 219 -13.79 -2.09 -9.62
CA MET A 219 -14.64 -2.36 -8.45
C MET A 219 -16.07 -2.75 -8.80
N ARG A 220 -16.61 -2.29 -9.93
CA ARG A 220 -17.95 -2.66 -10.39
C ARG A 220 -18.04 -4.15 -10.76
N GLU A 221 -17.02 -4.68 -11.41
CA GLU A 221 -16.96 -6.10 -11.79
C GLU A 221 -16.79 -6.98 -10.55
N LEU A 222 -15.95 -6.53 -9.60
CA LEU A 222 -15.75 -7.25 -8.34
C LEU A 222 -17.04 -7.34 -7.50
N HIS A 223 -17.88 -6.29 -7.53
CA HIS A 223 -19.18 -6.27 -6.83
C HIS A 223 -20.24 -7.13 -7.55
N SER A 224 -20.27 -7.11 -8.88
CA SER A 224 -21.29 -7.85 -9.65
C SER A 224 -21.12 -9.36 -9.53
N ALA A 225 -19.89 -9.84 -9.51
CA ALA A 225 -19.57 -11.27 -9.34
C ALA A 225 -20.01 -11.85 -7.98
N ALA A 226 -20.33 -11.01 -7.00
CA ALA A 226 -20.84 -11.43 -5.68
C ALA A 226 -22.37 -11.46 -5.59
N SER A 227 -23.09 -11.11 -6.68
CA SER A 227 -24.56 -10.99 -6.70
C SER A 227 -25.23 -12.13 -7.46
N GLU A 228 -24.46 -13.03 -8.06
CA GLU A 228 -24.90 -14.28 -8.69
C GLU A 228 -24.70 -15.47 -7.71
#